data_812e2847ec352969607a4ac0159e7cca
#
_entry.id   812e2847ec352969607a4ac0159e7cca
#
_cell.length_a   1.000
_cell.length_b   1.000
_cell.length_c   1.000
_cell.angle_alpha   90.00
_cell.angle_beta   90.00
_cell.angle_gamma   90.00
#
_symmetry.space_group_name_H-M   'P 1'
#
loop_
_entity.id
_entity.type
_entity.pdbx_description
1 polymer ?
#
loop_
_entity_poly.entity_id
_entity_poly.type
_entity_poly.pdbx_seq_one_letter_code
_entity_poly.pdbx_strand_id
1 'polypeptide(L)'
;MSDIGSRYHSDLLGCGFKELPPTNQFSGVGRLYSLPQEYGNGIYWVYSEKDLYDIKIHDFCFHQDSFFYFGIPQGCLGICYYESISGEEILPYRRLTAGCVKSFIGGTEPCKTLIHKNTPVRSVDIEITPSYYEHYLKAKFPNEYINPHEAFSNIALTNRFPEMIQLLRQIKNYKGNGIAAKLFFESKLTEAISLIMEYNKQQSSLPSIKLSKADLLALNNGTAYINDHFNCDLSVDQLCRITCMGRT
;
A
#
# COMPACT_ATOMS: atom_id res chain seq x y z
N MET A 1 0.73 5.40 -25.99
CA MET A 1 1.07 5.30 -24.57
C MET A 1 1.57 3.88 -24.32
N SER A 2 2.72 3.71 -23.68
CA SER A 2 3.17 2.38 -23.23
C SER A 2 2.22 1.91 -22.12
N ASP A 3 1.82 0.64 -22.14
CA ASP A 3 1.01 0.08 -21.06
C ASP A 3 1.77 0.11 -19.73
N ILE A 4 1.02 0.06 -18.60
CA ILE A 4 1.60 0.18 -17.26
C ILE A 4 2.65 -0.91 -16.98
N GLY A 5 2.46 -2.11 -17.49
CA GLY A 5 3.41 -3.22 -17.32
C GLY A 5 4.73 -3.01 -18.05
N SER A 6 4.69 -2.47 -19.28
CA SER A 6 5.89 -2.10 -20.04
C SER A 6 6.68 -0.99 -19.35
N ARG A 7 5.98 -0.04 -18.74
CA ARG A 7 6.59 1.04 -17.97
C ARG A 7 7.32 0.48 -16.74
N TYR A 8 6.64 -0.29 -15.89
CA TYR A 8 7.28 -0.88 -14.71
C TYR A 8 8.46 -1.77 -15.07
N HIS A 9 8.36 -2.53 -16.14
CA HIS A 9 9.48 -3.32 -16.64
C HIS A 9 10.69 -2.43 -16.95
N SER A 10 10.48 -1.35 -17.71
CA SER A 10 11.55 -0.41 -18.06
C SER A 10 12.14 0.27 -16.83
N ASP A 11 11.30 0.74 -15.91
CA ASP A 11 11.73 1.43 -14.69
C ASP A 11 12.54 0.51 -13.76
N LEU A 12 12.11 -0.74 -13.58
CA LEU A 12 12.84 -1.73 -12.77
C LEU A 12 14.20 -2.06 -13.38
N LEU A 13 14.28 -2.29 -14.69
CA LEU A 13 15.56 -2.52 -15.36
C LEU A 13 16.48 -1.29 -15.28
N GLY A 14 15.91 -0.08 -15.41
CA GLY A 14 16.64 1.18 -15.25
C GLY A 14 17.19 1.38 -13.83
N CYS A 15 16.53 0.83 -12.82
CA CYS A 15 17.01 0.78 -11.43
C CYS A 15 17.96 -0.40 -11.14
N GLY A 16 18.35 -1.16 -12.16
CA GLY A 16 19.32 -2.27 -12.04
C GLY A 16 18.71 -3.61 -11.58
N PHE A 17 17.38 -3.69 -11.41
CA PHE A 17 16.73 -4.98 -11.18
C PHE A 17 16.96 -5.91 -12.35
N LYS A 18 17.05 -7.23 -12.09
CA LYS A 18 17.20 -8.24 -13.12
C LYS A 18 15.98 -9.13 -13.19
N GLU A 19 15.40 -9.25 -14.38
CA GLU A 19 14.29 -10.18 -14.61
C GLU A 19 14.76 -11.62 -14.36
N LEU A 20 13.96 -12.38 -13.64
CA LEU A 20 14.19 -13.78 -13.31
C LEU A 20 13.21 -14.69 -14.06
N PRO A 21 13.58 -15.96 -14.32
CA PRO A 21 12.63 -16.92 -14.83
C PRO A 21 11.48 -17.14 -13.83
N PRO A 22 10.28 -17.52 -14.30
CA PRO A 22 9.17 -17.84 -13.42
C PRO A 22 9.52 -18.94 -12.41
N THR A 23 9.00 -18.82 -11.20
CA THR A 23 9.20 -19.80 -10.12
C THR A 23 7.84 -20.31 -9.63
N ASN A 24 7.82 -21.44 -8.92
CA ASN A 24 6.59 -21.94 -8.28
C ASN A 24 6.21 -21.17 -7.01
N GLN A 25 6.99 -20.16 -6.64
CA GLN A 25 6.73 -19.35 -5.46
C GLN A 25 5.61 -18.33 -5.71
N PHE A 26 5.47 -17.85 -6.94
CA PHE A 26 4.48 -16.88 -7.37
C PHE A 26 3.66 -17.40 -8.55
N SER A 27 2.54 -16.73 -8.82
CA SER A 27 1.75 -16.99 -10.03
C SER A 27 2.60 -16.74 -11.29
N GLY A 28 2.57 -17.67 -12.23
CA GLY A 28 3.34 -17.58 -13.47
C GLY A 28 2.82 -16.58 -14.50
N VAL A 29 1.70 -15.87 -14.22
CA VAL A 29 1.20 -14.82 -15.11
C VAL A 29 1.92 -13.49 -14.91
N GLY A 30 2.64 -13.32 -13.80
CA GLY A 30 3.44 -12.13 -13.51
C GLY A 30 4.91 -12.31 -13.91
N ARG A 31 5.64 -11.21 -13.83
CA ARG A 31 7.10 -11.15 -14.02
C ARG A 31 7.79 -11.06 -12.66
N LEU A 32 8.93 -11.68 -12.56
CA LEU A 32 9.72 -11.73 -11.34
C LEU A 32 11.05 -11.02 -11.57
N TYR A 33 11.47 -10.22 -10.61
CA TYR A 33 12.73 -9.47 -10.65
C TYR A 33 13.50 -9.66 -9.36
N SER A 34 14.83 -9.72 -9.44
CA SER A 34 15.71 -9.66 -8.28
C SER A 34 16.17 -8.24 -8.01
N LEU A 35 16.26 -7.88 -6.73
CA LEU A 35 16.96 -6.66 -6.31
C LEU A 35 18.45 -6.75 -6.69
N PRO A 36 19.09 -5.66 -7.16
CA PRO A 36 20.53 -5.63 -7.37
C PRO A 36 21.30 -5.99 -6.10
N GLN A 37 22.26 -6.92 -6.20
CA GLN A 37 23.00 -7.43 -5.02
C GLN A 37 23.77 -6.35 -4.26
N GLU A 38 24.15 -5.28 -4.93
CA GLU A 38 24.83 -4.12 -4.32
C GLU A 38 23.94 -3.35 -3.34
N TYR A 39 22.60 -3.38 -3.54
CA TYR A 39 21.64 -2.70 -2.67
C TYR A 39 21.05 -3.62 -1.60
N GLY A 40 20.94 -4.92 -1.91
CA GLY A 40 20.30 -5.84 -1.00
C GLY A 40 20.05 -7.22 -1.62
N ASN A 41 19.06 -7.91 -1.08
CA ASN A 41 18.59 -9.18 -1.60
C ASN A 41 17.07 -9.22 -1.62
N GLY A 42 16.51 -10.12 -2.41
CA GLY A 42 15.07 -10.34 -2.50
C GLY A 42 14.53 -10.11 -3.88
N ILE A 43 13.21 -10.07 -3.95
CA ILE A 43 12.46 -10.16 -5.18
C ILE A 43 11.32 -9.13 -5.23
N TYR A 44 10.96 -8.80 -6.45
CA TYR A 44 9.81 -8.01 -6.83
C TYR A 44 9.03 -8.79 -7.88
N TRP A 45 7.77 -9.10 -7.59
CA TRP A 45 6.87 -9.74 -8.55
C TRP A 45 5.79 -8.75 -8.96
N VAL A 46 5.47 -8.70 -10.25
CA VAL A 46 4.42 -7.82 -10.79
C VAL A 46 3.61 -8.53 -11.86
N TYR A 47 2.30 -8.41 -11.75
CA TYR A 47 1.33 -8.76 -12.79
C TYR A 47 0.61 -7.50 -13.23
N SER A 48 0.56 -7.28 -14.54
CA SER A 48 -0.15 -6.15 -15.16
C SER A 48 -1.15 -6.64 -16.18
N GLU A 49 -2.37 -6.13 -16.12
CA GLU A 49 -3.39 -6.38 -17.14
C GLU A 49 -3.54 -5.13 -18.02
N LYS A 50 -2.80 -5.15 -19.14
CA LYS A 50 -2.77 -4.04 -20.10
C LYS A 50 -2.52 -2.68 -19.42
N ASP A 51 -3.33 -1.67 -19.80
CA ASP A 51 -3.29 -0.33 -19.18
C ASP A 51 -4.44 -0.15 -18.16
N LEU A 52 -4.85 -1.21 -17.49
CA LEU A 52 -5.97 -1.18 -16.55
C LEU A 52 -5.51 -1.20 -15.08
N TYR A 53 -4.71 -2.17 -14.72
CA TYR A 53 -4.24 -2.31 -13.34
C TYR A 53 -2.97 -3.15 -13.26
N ASP A 54 -2.31 -3.04 -12.13
CA ASP A 54 -1.26 -3.97 -11.73
C ASP A 54 -1.39 -4.44 -10.28
N ILE A 55 -0.74 -5.56 -10.02
CA ILE A 55 -0.61 -6.17 -8.70
C ILE A 55 0.87 -6.43 -8.49
N LYS A 56 1.39 -5.97 -7.34
CA LYS A 56 2.81 -6.06 -7.01
C LYS A 56 2.99 -6.78 -5.69
N ILE A 57 4.04 -7.57 -5.61
CA ILE A 57 4.49 -8.22 -4.38
C ILE A 57 5.96 -7.90 -4.19
N HIS A 58 6.27 -7.30 -3.05
CA HIS A 58 7.64 -7.01 -2.64
C HIS A 58 8.06 -7.97 -1.53
N ASP A 59 9.23 -8.57 -1.65
CA ASP A 59 9.89 -9.34 -0.59
C ASP A 59 11.41 -9.15 -0.75
N PHE A 60 11.92 -8.05 -0.23
CA PHE A 60 13.33 -7.71 -0.32
C PHE A 60 13.84 -7.03 0.94
N CYS A 61 15.16 -7.01 1.12
CA CYS A 61 15.83 -6.40 2.25
C CYS A 61 17.08 -5.64 1.77
N PHE A 62 17.20 -4.38 2.17
CA PHE A 62 18.37 -3.56 1.86
C PHE A 62 19.52 -3.79 2.86
N HIS A 63 20.77 -3.73 2.37
CA HIS A 63 21.98 -3.79 3.19
C HIS A 63 22.32 -2.45 3.85
N GLN A 64 21.78 -1.36 3.31
CA GLN A 64 21.97 0.02 3.80
C GLN A 64 20.63 0.74 3.84
N ASP A 65 20.52 1.79 4.65
CA ASP A 65 19.39 2.71 4.60
C ASP A 65 19.30 3.31 3.20
N SER A 66 18.16 3.13 2.55
CA SER A 66 18.00 3.41 1.13
C SER A 66 16.84 4.35 0.87
N PHE A 67 17.09 5.38 0.06
CA PHE A 67 16.02 6.22 -0.46
C PHE A 67 15.42 5.60 -1.70
N PHE A 68 14.12 5.37 -1.64
CA PHE A 68 13.33 4.92 -2.78
C PHE A 68 12.52 6.08 -3.35
N TYR A 69 12.60 6.26 -4.66
CA TYR A 69 11.85 7.28 -5.37
C TYR A 69 10.84 6.57 -6.28
N PHE A 70 9.56 6.62 -5.91
CA PHE A 70 8.51 6.02 -6.72
C PHE A 70 7.79 7.10 -7.50
N GLY A 71 7.86 7.03 -8.81
CA GLY A 71 6.99 7.76 -9.70
C GLY A 71 5.69 7.00 -9.92
N ILE A 72 4.66 7.26 -9.14
CA ILE A 72 3.33 6.72 -9.41
C ILE A 72 2.71 7.58 -10.52
N PRO A 73 2.22 6.98 -11.63
CA PRO A 73 1.63 7.75 -12.73
C PRO A 73 0.51 8.65 -12.23
N GLN A 74 0.44 9.86 -12.78
CA GLN A 74 -0.61 10.81 -12.43
C GLN A 74 -2.00 10.19 -12.62
N GLY A 75 -2.84 10.31 -11.60
CA GLY A 75 -4.19 9.77 -11.57
C GLY A 75 -4.28 8.27 -11.24
N CYS A 76 -3.19 7.52 -11.17
CA CYS A 76 -3.26 6.15 -10.67
C CYS A 76 -3.64 6.14 -9.19
N LEU A 77 -4.49 5.18 -8.82
CA LEU A 77 -4.96 4.97 -7.45
C LEU A 77 -4.46 3.61 -6.97
N GLY A 78 -3.93 3.54 -5.76
CA GLY A 78 -3.45 2.27 -5.26
C GLY A 78 -3.69 2.06 -3.78
N ILE A 79 -3.61 0.80 -3.38
CA ILE A 79 -3.69 0.36 -2.00
C ILE A 79 -2.60 -0.67 -1.74
N CYS A 80 -1.89 -0.49 -0.65
CA CYS A 80 -0.77 -1.31 -0.23
C CYS A 80 -1.01 -1.87 1.17
N TYR A 81 -0.68 -3.14 1.39
CA TYR A 81 -0.56 -3.74 2.70
C TYR A 81 0.90 -4.02 3.01
N TYR A 82 1.40 -3.46 4.10
CA TYR A 82 2.74 -3.73 4.62
C TYR A 82 2.68 -4.85 5.67
N GLU A 83 3.10 -6.05 5.28
CA GLU A 83 3.28 -7.15 6.24
C GLU A 83 4.52 -6.93 7.11
N SER A 84 5.59 -6.38 6.51
CA SER A 84 6.83 -6.01 7.19
C SER A 84 7.42 -4.79 6.49
N ILE A 85 7.78 -3.78 7.25
CA ILE A 85 8.49 -2.59 6.77
C ILE A 85 9.05 -1.81 7.96
N SER A 86 10.17 -1.13 7.74
CA SER A 86 10.68 -0.06 8.61
C SER A 86 11.18 1.07 7.72
N GLY A 87 10.59 2.24 7.88
CA GLY A 87 10.93 3.40 7.05
C GLY A 87 9.98 4.57 7.22
N GLU A 88 10.24 5.63 6.50
CA GLU A 88 9.46 6.87 6.51
C GLU A 88 9.22 7.42 5.09
N GLU A 89 8.03 7.92 4.84
CA GLU A 89 7.81 8.88 3.76
C GLU A 89 8.26 10.26 4.21
N ILE A 90 8.94 10.96 3.33
CA ILE A 90 9.59 12.23 3.71
C ILE A 90 8.66 13.43 3.50
N LEU A 91 7.81 13.41 2.47
CA LEU A 91 6.93 14.52 2.13
C LEU A 91 5.55 14.00 1.68
N PRO A 92 4.49 14.21 2.49
CA PRO A 92 4.52 14.63 3.91
C PRO A 92 5.16 13.56 4.78
N TYR A 93 5.81 13.97 5.88
CA TYR A 93 6.43 13.01 6.78
C TYR A 93 5.40 12.04 7.36
N ARG A 94 5.68 10.75 7.20
CA ARG A 94 4.84 9.67 7.73
C ARG A 94 5.69 8.42 7.99
N ARG A 95 5.65 7.92 9.21
CA ARG A 95 6.29 6.65 9.54
C ARG A 95 5.50 5.50 8.93
N LEU A 96 6.20 4.60 8.25
CA LEU A 96 5.63 3.35 7.75
C LEU A 96 5.71 2.27 8.82
N THR A 97 4.62 1.56 9.04
CA THR A 97 4.51 0.54 10.08
C THR A 97 3.97 -0.77 9.50
N ALA A 98 4.52 -1.88 10.00
CA ALA A 98 4.04 -3.22 9.66
C ALA A 98 2.59 -3.45 10.13
N GLY A 99 1.88 -4.32 9.44
CA GLY A 99 0.48 -4.66 9.74
C GLY A 99 -0.55 -3.62 9.26
N CYS A 100 -0.12 -2.58 8.54
CA CYS A 100 -0.98 -1.49 8.09
C CYS A 100 -1.29 -1.55 6.60
N VAL A 101 -2.48 -1.07 6.26
CA VAL A 101 -2.92 -0.75 4.90
C VAL A 101 -2.78 0.75 4.67
N LYS A 102 -2.36 1.13 3.48
CA LYS A 102 -2.24 2.51 3.04
C LYS A 102 -2.72 2.66 1.60
N SER A 103 -3.51 3.68 1.31
CA SER A 103 -3.75 4.10 -0.07
C SER A 103 -2.70 5.10 -0.53
N PHE A 104 -2.57 5.21 -1.84
CA PHE A 104 -1.77 6.23 -2.49
C PHE A 104 -2.46 6.71 -3.78
N ILE A 105 -2.17 7.94 -4.16
CA ILE A 105 -2.67 8.57 -5.38
C ILE A 105 -1.47 9.09 -6.16
N GLY A 106 -1.38 8.71 -7.41
CA GLY A 106 -0.35 9.18 -8.33
C GLY A 106 -0.45 10.66 -8.60
N GLY A 107 0.67 11.34 -8.52
CA GLY A 107 0.79 12.79 -8.73
C GLY A 107 1.98 13.14 -9.63
N THR A 108 2.28 14.42 -9.71
CA THR A 108 3.41 14.94 -10.50
C THR A 108 4.75 14.75 -9.78
N GLU A 109 4.74 14.67 -8.45
CA GLU A 109 5.96 14.55 -7.66
C GLU A 109 6.18 13.08 -7.23
N PRO A 110 7.42 12.58 -7.37
CA PRO A 110 7.74 11.24 -6.90
C PRO A 110 7.65 11.16 -5.38
N CYS A 111 7.06 10.08 -4.89
CA CYS A 111 7.09 9.78 -3.46
C CYS A 111 8.52 9.40 -3.06
N LYS A 112 9.06 10.10 -2.08
CA LYS A 112 10.38 9.83 -1.51
C LYS A 112 10.22 9.09 -0.19
N THR A 113 10.72 7.84 -0.16
CA THR A 113 10.62 6.97 1.01
C THR A 113 12.02 6.54 1.46
N LEU A 114 12.33 6.73 2.73
CA LEU A 114 13.50 6.13 3.36
C LEU A 114 13.13 4.75 3.88
N ILE A 115 13.86 3.72 3.47
CA ILE A 115 13.71 2.35 3.96
C ILE A 115 14.95 1.99 4.78
N HIS A 116 14.73 1.53 6.00
CA HIS A 116 15.81 1.12 6.89
C HIS A 116 16.38 -0.23 6.52
N LYS A 117 17.70 -0.33 6.63
CA LYS A 117 18.46 -1.58 6.38
C LYS A 117 18.04 -2.72 7.32
N ASN A 118 18.33 -3.92 6.88
CA ASN A 118 18.17 -5.16 7.67
C ASN A 118 16.74 -5.45 8.16
N THR A 119 15.75 -4.69 7.65
CA THR A 119 14.33 -4.97 7.87
C THR A 119 13.71 -5.38 6.54
N PRO A 120 13.14 -6.60 6.43
CA PRO A 120 12.49 -7.01 5.20
C PRO A 120 11.32 -6.08 4.85
N VAL A 121 11.28 -5.62 3.61
CA VAL A 121 10.11 -4.99 3.01
C VAL A 121 9.25 -6.09 2.41
N ARG A 122 8.11 -6.38 3.03
CA ARG A 122 7.12 -7.31 2.53
C ARG A 122 5.81 -6.57 2.35
N SER A 123 5.41 -6.37 1.12
CA SER A 123 4.15 -5.70 0.81
C SER A 123 3.42 -6.35 -0.36
N VAL A 124 2.13 -6.06 -0.42
CA VAL A 124 1.26 -6.40 -1.55
C VAL A 124 0.50 -5.16 -1.93
N ASP A 125 0.54 -4.82 -3.21
CA ASP A 125 -0.06 -3.61 -3.74
C ASP A 125 -1.02 -3.94 -4.88
N ILE A 126 -2.12 -3.22 -4.95
CA ILE A 126 -3.01 -3.13 -6.12
C ILE A 126 -2.97 -1.68 -6.58
N GLU A 127 -2.76 -1.46 -7.88
CA GLU A 127 -2.81 -0.14 -8.50
C GLU A 127 -3.74 -0.17 -9.71
N ILE A 128 -4.63 0.82 -9.82
CA ILE A 128 -5.54 1.01 -10.95
C ILE A 128 -5.22 2.31 -11.68
N THR A 129 -5.36 2.28 -12.99
CA THR A 129 -5.14 3.44 -13.86
C THR A 129 -6.42 4.23 -14.07
N PRO A 130 -6.33 5.48 -14.58
CA PRO A 130 -7.49 6.20 -15.09
C PRO A 130 -8.28 5.42 -16.15
N SER A 131 -7.59 4.64 -17.02
CA SER A 131 -8.25 3.78 -18.01
C SER A 131 -9.19 2.76 -17.36
N TYR A 132 -8.82 2.23 -16.19
CA TYR A 132 -9.68 1.30 -15.46
C TYR A 132 -10.92 2.00 -14.90
N TYR A 133 -10.76 3.06 -14.10
CA TYR A 133 -11.89 3.61 -13.36
C TYR A 133 -12.70 4.64 -14.18
N GLU A 134 -12.08 5.45 -15.05
CA GLU A 134 -12.81 6.45 -15.83
C GLU A 134 -13.43 5.88 -17.11
N HIS A 135 -12.84 4.83 -17.68
CA HIS A 135 -13.36 4.23 -18.91
C HIS A 135 -14.03 2.89 -18.66
N TYR A 136 -13.29 1.87 -18.20
CA TYR A 136 -13.83 0.52 -18.05
C TYR A 136 -14.93 0.45 -16.98
N LEU A 137 -14.68 0.91 -15.76
CA LEU A 137 -15.65 0.84 -14.67
C LEU A 137 -16.88 1.72 -14.94
N LYS A 138 -16.67 2.93 -15.47
CA LYS A 138 -17.75 3.84 -15.85
C LYS A 138 -18.62 3.29 -16.97
N ALA A 139 -18.02 2.64 -17.98
CA ALA A 139 -18.78 2.00 -19.06
C ALA A 139 -19.58 0.77 -18.56
N LYS A 140 -19.04 0.05 -17.56
CA LYS A 140 -19.72 -1.12 -16.97
C LYS A 140 -20.91 -0.74 -16.08
N PHE A 141 -20.87 0.41 -15.42
CA PHE A 141 -21.91 0.90 -14.50
C PHE A 141 -22.31 2.35 -14.79
N PRO A 142 -22.85 2.67 -15.99
CA PRO A 142 -23.01 4.05 -16.46
C PRO A 142 -23.94 4.90 -15.61
N ASN A 143 -24.94 4.31 -14.96
CA ASN A 143 -25.95 5.02 -14.16
C ASN A 143 -25.59 5.06 -12.65
N GLU A 144 -24.65 4.24 -12.21
CA GLU A 144 -24.30 4.07 -10.80
C GLU A 144 -22.82 4.42 -10.54
N TYR A 145 -22.13 4.87 -11.59
CA TYR A 145 -20.70 5.15 -11.50
C TYR A 145 -20.40 6.26 -10.49
N ILE A 146 -19.50 5.94 -9.57
CA ILE A 146 -18.89 6.89 -8.64
C ILE A 146 -17.38 6.80 -8.83
N ASN A 147 -16.73 7.96 -9.01
CA ASN A 147 -15.27 8.00 -9.14
C ASN A 147 -14.64 7.56 -7.81
N PRO A 148 -13.78 6.52 -7.80
CA PRO A 148 -13.20 6.00 -6.57
C PRO A 148 -12.12 6.89 -5.95
N HIS A 149 -11.71 7.97 -6.62
CA HIS A 149 -10.60 8.82 -6.19
C HIS A 149 -10.77 9.34 -4.75
N GLU A 150 -11.97 9.84 -4.39
CA GLU A 150 -12.25 10.31 -3.03
C GLU A 150 -12.15 9.18 -2.00
N ALA A 151 -12.68 8.01 -2.34
CA ALA A 151 -12.63 6.85 -1.45
C ALA A 151 -11.19 6.39 -1.16
N PHE A 152 -10.31 6.41 -2.19
CA PHE A 152 -8.89 6.13 -1.99
C PHE A 152 -8.20 7.24 -1.17
N SER A 153 -8.51 8.52 -1.42
CA SER A 153 -7.88 9.63 -0.70
C SER A 153 -8.19 9.65 0.80
N ASN A 154 -9.31 9.08 1.21
CA ASN A 154 -9.76 9.03 2.60
C ASN A 154 -9.15 7.86 3.41
N ILE A 155 -8.43 6.93 2.77
CA ILE A 155 -7.75 5.85 3.47
C ILE A 155 -6.35 6.30 3.88
N ALA A 156 -6.21 6.73 5.14
CA ALA A 156 -4.91 6.95 5.74
C ALA A 156 -4.22 5.61 6.07
N LEU A 157 -2.94 5.67 6.49
CA LEU A 157 -2.25 4.49 7.04
C LEU A 157 -3.05 3.94 8.23
N THR A 158 -3.57 2.72 8.11
CA THR A 158 -4.47 2.13 9.11
C THR A 158 -4.25 0.62 9.25
N ASN A 159 -4.42 0.11 10.47
CA ASN A 159 -4.53 -1.33 10.75
C ASN A 159 -5.99 -1.78 10.96
N ARG A 160 -6.95 -0.86 10.80
CA ARG A 160 -8.39 -1.09 11.03
C ARG A 160 -9.15 -1.39 9.74
N PHE A 161 -8.54 -2.21 8.88
CA PHE A 161 -9.16 -2.65 7.63
C PHE A 161 -8.88 -4.15 7.41
N PRO A 162 -9.41 -5.03 8.30
CA PRO A 162 -9.08 -6.45 8.30
C PRO A 162 -9.50 -7.17 7.02
N GLU A 163 -10.60 -6.79 6.39
CA GLU A 163 -11.08 -7.40 5.13
C GLU A 163 -10.08 -7.15 4.00
N MET A 164 -9.56 -5.93 3.88
CA MET A 164 -8.54 -5.57 2.90
C MET A 164 -7.22 -6.30 3.17
N ILE A 165 -6.80 -6.38 4.43
CA ILE A 165 -5.60 -7.13 4.82
C ILE A 165 -5.72 -8.60 4.40
N GLN A 166 -6.87 -9.22 4.64
CA GLN A 166 -7.13 -10.60 4.27
C GLN A 166 -7.11 -10.78 2.75
N LEU A 167 -7.75 -9.88 2.01
CA LEU A 167 -7.77 -9.89 0.55
C LEU A 167 -6.34 -9.83 -0.03
N LEU A 168 -5.53 -8.88 0.43
CA LEU A 168 -4.15 -8.70 -0.05
C LEU A 168 -3.26 -9.90 0.33
N ARG A 169 -3.47 -10.53 1.49
CA ARG A 169 -2.82 -11.80 1.84
C ARG A 169 -3.23 -12.96 0.93
N GLN A 170 -4.49 -13.03 0.50
CA GLN A 170 -4.94 -14.04 -0.48
C GLN A 170 -4.22 -13.85 -1.82
N ILE A 171 -4.07 -12.61 -2.29
CA ILE A 171 -3.31 -12.29 -3.50
C ILE A 171 -1.86 -12.77 -3.38
N LYS A 172 -1.18 -12.44 -2.27
CA LYS A 172 0.22 -12.83 -2.01
C LYS A 172 0.43 -14.34 -2.08
N ASN A 173 -0.51 -15.09 -1.54
CA ASN A 173 -0.40 -16.54 -1.41
C ASN A 173 -0.89 -17.33 -2.65
N TYR A 174 -1.45 -16.65 -3.63
CA TYR A 174 -1.99 -17.30 -4.82
C TYR A 174 -0.88 -17.68 -5.81
N LYS A 175 -0.90 -18.94 -6.27
CA LYS A 175 0.13 -19.53 -7.14
C LYS A 175 -0.43 -20.13 -8.44
N GLY A 176 -1.70 -19.89 -8.74
CA GLY A 176 -2.33 -20.37 -9.96
C GLY A 176 -1.77 -19.72 -11.22
N ASN A 177 -2.07 -20.29 -12.38
CA ASN A 177 -1.56 -19.87 -13.67
C ASN A 177 -2.68 -19.73 -14.73
N GLY A 178 -2.31 -19.15 -15.87
CA GLY A 178 -3.18 -19.02 -17.04
C GLY A 178 -4.45 -18.22 -16.76
N ILE A 179 -5.54 -18.58 -17.43
CA ILE A 179 -6.81 -17.86 -17.33
C ILE A 179 -7.39 -17.86 -15.91
N ALA A 180 -7.18 -18.94 -15.16
CA ALA A 180 -7.67 -19.02 -13.78
C ALA A 180 -7.01 -17.97 -12.89
N ALA A 181 -5.71 -17.71 -13.07
CA ALA A 181 -5.00 -16.66 -12.35
C ALA A 181 -5.48 -15.26 -12.72
N LYS A 182 -5.70 -15.01 -14.00
CA LYS A 182 -6.22 -13.71 -14.47
C LYS A 182 -7.58 -13.43 -13.88
N LEU A 183 -8.50 -14.40 -13.91
CA LEU A 183 -9.82 -14.27 -13.30
C LEU A 183 -9.74 -14.07 -11.78
N PHE A 184 -8.83 -14.76 -11.10
CA PHE A 184 -8.59 -14.57 -9.68
C PHE A 184 -8.17 -13.13 -9.37
N PHE A 185 -7.15 -12.61 -10.06
CA PHE A 185 -6.65 -11.25 -9.83
C PHE A 185 -7.69 -10.18 -10.18
N GLU A 186 -8.44 -10.35 -11.27
CA GLU A 186 -9.54 -9.45 -11.64
C GLU A 186 -10.65 -9.45 -10.57
N SER A 187 -11.02 -10.62 -10.04
CA SER A 187 -12.02 -10.71 -8.96
C SER A 187 -11.53 -10.02 -7.69
N LYS A 188 -10.25 -10.20 -7.32
CA LYS A 188 -9.67 -9.56 -6.14
C LYS A 188 -9.55 -8.04 -6.28
N LEU A 189 -9.23 -7.55 -7.48
CA LEU A 189 -9.27 -6.13 -7.77
C LEU A 189 -10.68 -5.55 -7.57
N THR A 190 -11.69 -6.20 -8.14
CA THR A 190 -13.09 -5.74 -8.04
C THR A 190 -13.57 -5.76 -6.58
N GLU A 191 -13.23 -6.81 -5.83
CA GLU A 191 -13.49 -6.92 -4.39
C GLU A 191 -12.80 -5.79 -3.61
N ALA A 192 -11.54 -5.51 -3.90
CA ALA A 192 -10.79 -4.43 -3.24
C ALA A 192 -11.46 -3.06 -3.43
N ILE A 193 -11.88 -2.74 -4.66
CA ILE A 193 -12.56 -1.48 -4.95
C ILE A 193 -13.89 -1.39 -4.20
N SER A 194 -14.67 -2.47 -4.17
CA SER A 194 -15.91 -2.54 -3.41
C SER A 194 -15.69 -2.27 -1.93
N LEU A 195 -14.69 -2.93 -1.34
CA LEU A 195 -14.31 -2.72 0.06
C LEU A 195 -13.89 -1.28 0.36
N ILE A 196 -13.10 -0.66 -0.53
CA ILE A 196 -12.65 0.74 -0.40
C ILE A 196 -13.85 1.69 -0.42
N MET A 197 -14.76 1.52 -1.36
CA MET A 197 -15.96 2.37 -1.48
C MET A 197 -16.88 2.21 -0.26
N GLU A 198 -17.04 0.99 0.23
CA GLU A 198 -17.86 0.74 1.42
C GLU A 198 -17.21 1.28 2.70
N TYR A 199 -15.90 1.11 2.86
CA TYR A 199 -15.13 1.70 3.97
C TYR A 199 -15.29 3.22 4.00
N ASN A 200 -15.23 3.89 2.84
CA ASN A 200 -15.42 5.34 2.75
C ASN A 200 -16.83 5.77 3.20
N LYS A 201 -17.88 5.04 2.82
CA LYS A 201 -19.25 5.32 3.27
C LYS A 201 -19.39 5.17 4.79
N GLN A 202 -18.81 4.13 5.37
CA GLN A 202 -18.83 3.90 6.81
C GLN A 202 -18.13 5.02 7.56
N GLN A 203 -16.94 5.46 7.08
CA GLN A 203 -16.20 6.56 7.69
C GLN A 203 -16.99 7.89 7.60
N SER A 204 -17.66 8.14 6.49
CA SER A 204 -18.48 9.34 6.28
C SER A 204 -19.75 9.37 7.15
N SER A 205 -20.24 8.20 7.57
CA SER A 205 -21.42 8.08 8.45
C SER A 205 -21.09 8.19 9.93
N LEU A 206 -19.82 8.07 10.32
CA LEU A 206 -19.41 8.25 11.70
C LEU A 206 -19.52 9.75 12.09
N PRO A 207 -20.05 10.08 13.27
CA PRO A 207 -20.04 11.45 13.73
C PRO A 207 -18.59 11.95 13.75
N SER A 208 -18.32 13.02 13.01
CA SER A 208 -16.98 13.61 12.99
C SER A 208 -16.68 14.21 14.36
N ILE A 209 -15.98 13.48 15.20
CA ILE A 209 -15.39 14.05 16.41
C ILE A 209 -14.29 15.00 15.93
N LYS A 210 -14.59 16.29 15.88
CA LYS A 210 -13.57 17.31 15.56
C LYS A 210 -12.64 17.42 16.77
N LEU A 211 -11.54 16.68 16.72
CA LEU A 211 -10.47 16.86 17.69
C LEU A 211 -9.80 18.21 17.46
N SER A 212 -9.52 18.93 18.54
CA SER A 212 -8.70 20.13 18.45
C SER A 212 -7.26 19.78 18.05
N LYS A 213 -6.50 20.74 17.53
CA LYS A 213 -5.06 20.53 17.26
C LYS A 213 -4.30 20.08 18.51
N ALA A 214 -4.71 20.57 19.68
CA ALA A 214 -4.12 20.18 20.96
C ALA A 214 -4.42 18.72 21.30
N ASP A 215 -5.65 18.24 21.08
CA ASP A 215 -6.03 16.85 21.32
C ASP A 215 -5.29 15.89 20.35
N LEU A 216 -5.16 16.28 19.07
CA LEU A 216 -4.39 15.50 18.10
C LEU A 216 -2.92 15.40 18.50
N LEU A 217 -2.33 16.49 18.95
CA LEU A 217 -0.94 16.49 19.44
C LEU A 217 -0.80 15.61 20.67
N ALA A 218 -1.72 15.71 21.62
CA ALA A 218 -1.75 14.91 22.84
C ALA A 218 -1.86 13.41 22.54
N LEU A 219 -2.75 13.02 21.63
CA LEU A 219 -2.91 11.62 21.20
C LEU A 219 -1.66 11.10 20.47
N ASN A 220 -1.06 11.91 19.61
CA ASN A 220 0.17 11.55 18.92
C ASN A 220 1.33 11.36 19.90
N ASN A 221 1.47 12.24 20.90
CA ASN A 221 2.47 12.11 21.95
C ASN A 221 2.26 10.84 22.79
N GLY A 222 1.02 10.54 23.14
CA GLY A 222 0.68 9.29 23.85
C GLY A 222 1.01 8.05 23.04
N THR A 223 0.68 8.06 21.76
CA THR A 223 0.99 6.95 20.84
C THR A 223 2.50 6.77 20.66
N ALA A 224 3.24 7.86 20.48
CA ALA A 224 4.70 7.82 20.38
C ALA A 224 5.32 7.26 21.66
N TYR A 225 4.85 7.71 22.83
CA TYR A 225 5.35 7.22 24.11
C TYR A 225 5.10 5.72 24.30
N ILE A 226 3.92 5.21 23.94
CA ILE A 226 3.61 3.78 23.99
C ILE A 226 4.57 3.00 23.06
N ASN A 227 4.77 3.50 21.84
CA ASN A 227 5.65 2.85 20.87
C ASN A 227 7.13 2.80 21.32
N ASP A 228 7.60 3.87 21.98
CA ASP A 228 8.97 3.95 22.46
C ASP A 228 9.21 3.14 23.74
N HIS A 229 8.14 2.82 24.49
CA HIS A 229 8.22 2.16 25.78
C HIS A 229 7.35 0.88 25.85
N PHE A 230 7.08 0.25 24.70
CA PHE A 230 6.21 -0.94 24.61
C PHE A 230 6.69 -2.14 25.44
N ASN A 231 7.97 -2.17 25.80
CA ASN A 231 8.60 -3.21 26.63
C ASN A 231 8.60 -2.86 28.13
N CYS A 232 8.00 -1.73 28.52
CA CYS A 232 7.89 -1.28 29.92
C CYS A 232 6.46 -1.46 30.43
N ASP A 233 6.29 -1.55 31.72
CA ASP A 233 4.97 -1.52 32.36
C ASP A 233 4.39 -0.11 32.27
N LEU A 234 3.46 0.08 31.36
CA LEU A 234 2.79 1.37 31.14
C LEU A 234 1.48 1.43 31.93
N SER A 235 1.34 2.45 32.79
CA SER A 235 0.09 2.69 33.49
C SER A 235 -0.76 3.75 32.79
N VAL A 236 -2.08 3.64 32.92
CA VAL A 236 -3.02 4.65 32.41
C VAL A 236 -2.72 6.04 32.98
N ASP A 237 -2.31 6.13 34.24
CA ASP A 237 -1.96 7.39 34.91
C ASP A 237 -0.71 8.06 34.30
N GLN A 238 0.26 7.25 33.82
CA GLN A 238 1.40 7.78 33.06
C GLN A 238 0.93 8.36 31.72
N LEU A 239 0.08 7.64 30.99
CA LEU A 239 -0.44 8.08 29.72
C LEU A 239 -1.30 9.36 29.88
N CYS A 240 -2.13 9.43 30.90
CA CYS A 240 -2.90 10.65 31.22
C CYS A 240 -1.99 11.87 31.47
N ARG A 241 -0.88 11.68 32.18
CA ARG A 241 0.10 12.76 32.41
C ARG A 241 0.79 13.22 31.15
N ILE A 242 1.18 12.28 30.27
CA ILE A 242 1.89 12.58 29.00
C ILE A 242 0.97 13.26 27.99
N THR A 243 -0.28 12.80 27.90
CA THR A 243 -1.27 13.35 26.98
C THR A 243 -1.99 14.57 27.54
N CYS A 244 -1.86 14.87 28.83
CA CYS A 244 -2.68 15.87 29.53
C CYS A 244 -4.19 15.59 29.41
N MET A 245 -4.57 14.33 29.21
CA MET A 245 -5.96 13.90 29.11
C MET A 245 -6.43 13.26 30.42
N GLY A 246 -7.68 13.53 30.82
CA GLY A 246 -8.28 12.97 32.02
C GLY A 246 -8.57 11.47 31.88
N ARG A 247 -8.63 10.78 33.01
CA ARG A 247 -9.22 9.44 33.13
C ARG A 247 -10.75 9.64 33.12
N THR A 248 -11.45 9.14 32.11
CA THR A 248 -12.91 9.10 32.07
C THR A 248 -13.44 7.86 32.78
#